data_e3ead95f35e0f62104848ac0df46aaa6
#
_entry.id   e3ead95f35e0f62104848ac0df46aaa6
#
_cell.length_a   1.000
_cell.length_b   1.000
_cell.length_c   1.000
_cell.angle_alpha   90.00
_cell.angle_beta   90.00
_cell.angle_gamma   90.00
#
_symmetry.space_group_name_H-M   'P 1'
#
loop_
_entity.id
_entity.type
_entity.pdbx_description
1 polymer ?
#
loop_
_entity_poly.entity_id
_entity_poly.type
_entity_poly.pdbx_seq_one_letter_code
_entity_poly.pdbx_strand_id
1 'polypeptide(L)'
;MGKIIALANQKGGVGKTTTTINLAASLATLEKKVLVIDADPQANASSGLGVNIKEVECSIYECIINEADIREAIYTTDIDGLDIVSSHIDLVGAEIEMLNLEDREKIMKKVLAPMRDEYDYILIDCSPSLGLITINALTAADSVIIPVQCEYFALEGISKLLNTIKIIKSKLNPSLEIEGFLLTMFDSRLRLANQIYDEVKRHFQELVFKTIVQRNVKLSEAPSHGIPAILYDADSTGAKNHLALAQEIITRNRK
;
A
#
# COMPACT_ATOMS: atom_id res chain seq x y z
N MET A 1 -1.05 -16.35 -11.11
CA MET A 1 -0.16 -15.92 -10.01
C MET A 1 -0.42 -14.46 -9.74
N GLY A 2 -0.91 -14.13 -8.56
CA GLY A 2 -1.30 -12.79 -8.17
C GLY A 2 -0.12 -11.83 -8.05
N LYS A 3 -0.38 -10.56 -8.26
CA LYS A 3 0.64 -9.50 -8.20
C LYS A 3 0.71 -8.88 -6.82
N ILE A 4 1.90 -8.84 -6.22
CA ILE A 4 2.15 -8.20 -4.94
C ILE A 4 2.66 -6.78 -5.19
N ILE A 5 1.94 -5.77 -4.67
CA ILE A 5 2.27 -4.35 -4.83
C ILE A 5 2.43 -3.72 -3.44
N ALA A 6 3.61 -3.19 -3.14
CA ALA A 6 3.81 -2.41 -1.92
C ALA A 6 3.45 -0.93 -2.15
N LEU A 7 2.82 -0.28 -1.17
CA LEU A 7 2.60 1.16 -1.17
C LEU A 7 3.57 1.79 -0.16
N ALA A 8 4.62 2.43 -0.64
CA ALA A 8 5.70 2.90 0.21
C ALA A 8 6.09 4.36 -0.07
N ASN A 9 6.33 5.10 0.98
CA ASN A 9 6.99 6.40 0.97
C ASN A 9 7.49 6.71 2.39
N GLN A 10 8.70 7.25 2.52
CA GLN A 10 9.29 7.62 3.81
C GLN A 10 8.56 8.78 4.50
N LYS A 11 7.91 9.65 3.72
CA LYS A 11 7.14 10.75 4.27
C LYS A 11 5.79 10.24 4.80
N GLY A 12 5.47 10.57 6.05
CA GLY A 12 4.13 10.35 6.62
C GLY A 12 3.10 11.26 5.98
N GLY A 13 1.82 10.84 5.99
CA GLY A 13 0.69 11.67 5.53
C GLY A 13 0.60 11.88 4.02
N VAL A 14 1.33 11.13 3.20
CA VAL A 14 1.26 11.25 1.72
C VAL A 14 0.12 10.45 1.08
N GLY A 15 -0.71 9.79 1.88
CA GLY A 15 -1.86 9.03 1.40
C GLY A 15 -1.58 7.56 1.06
N LYS A 16 -0.55 6.93 1.65
CA LYS A 16 -0.29 5.48 1.49
C LYS A 16 -1.52 4.66 1.85
N THR A 17 -1.90 4.68 3.11
CA THR A 17 -3.04 3.95 3.66
C THR A 17 -4.35 4.29 2.95
N THR A 18 -4.61 5.58 2.72
CA THR A 18 -5.79 6.03 1.96
C THR A 18 -5.82 5.41 0.57
N THR A 19 -4.67 5.37 -0.12
CA THR A 19 -4.56 4.76 -1.44
C THR A 19 -4.73 3.24 -1.35
N THR A 20 -4.11 2.58 -0.37
CA THR A 20 -4.23 1.12 -0.18
C THR A 20 -5.69 0.71 -0.03
N ILE A 21 -6.41 1.30 0.91
CA ILE A 21 -7.83 1.03 1.19
C ILE A 21 -8.69 1.23 -0.06
N ASN A 22 -8.58 2.41 -0.67
CA ASN A 22 -9.47 2.78 -1.77
C ASN A 22 -9.12 2.11 -3.09
N LEU A 23 -7.84 1.81 -3.33
CA LEU A 23 -7.41 1.01 -4.47
C LEU A 23 -7.87 -0.44 -4.33
N ALA A 24 -7.71 -1.04 -3.14
CA ALA A 24 -8.16 -2.41 -2.86
C ALA A 24 -9.67 -2.55 -3.11
N ALA A 25 -10.48 -1.66 -2.53
CA ALA A 25 -11.93 -1.64 -2.73
C ALA A 25 -12.31 -1.42 -4.20
N SER A 26 -11.59 -0.55 -4.91
CA SER A 26 -11.83 -0.29 -6.34
C SER A 26 -11.47 -1.49 -7.22
N LEU A 27 -10.40 -2.22 -6.90
CA LEU A 27 -10.04 -3.46 -7.59
C LEU A 27 -11.09 -4.55 -7.34
N ALA A 28 -11.57 -4.70 -6.11
CA ALA A 28 -12.63 -5.64 -5.75
C ALA A 28 -13.94 -5.30 -6.50
N THR A 29 -14.32 -4.02 -6.58
CA THR A 29 -15.47 -3.56 -7.39
C THR A 29 -15.31 -3.90 -8.88
N LEU A 30 -14.07 -4.03 -9.36
CA LEU A 30 -13.75 -4.49 -10.72
C LEU A 30 -13.55 -6.02 -10.81
N GLU A 31 -14.17 -6.76 -9.90
CA GLU A 31 -14.20 -8.23 -9.84
C GLU A 31 -12.80 -8.88 -9.70
N LYS A 32 -11.86 -8.21 -8.99
CA LYS A 32 -10.57 -8.77 -8.63
C LYS A 32 -10.60 -9.30 -7.20
N LYS A 33 -9.96 -10.44 -6.96
CA LYS A 33 -9.70 -10.93 -5.61
C LYS A 33 -8.49 -10.21 -5.05
N VAL A 34 -8.67 -9.48 -3.94
CA VAL A 34 -7.67 -8.61 -3.36
C VAL A 34 -7.42 -8.96 -1.90
N LEU A 35 -6.15 -9.09 -1.53
CA LEU A 35 -5.71 -9.18 -0.14
C LEU A 35 -4.94 -7.91 0.23
N VAL A 36 -5.33 -7.24 1.30
CA VAL A 36 -4.55 -6.16 1.90
C VAL A 36 -3.71 -6.74 3.04
N ILE A 37 -2.44 -6.36 3.09
CA ILE A 37 -1.55 -6.60 4.23
C ILE A 37 -1.28 -5.26 4.89
N ASP A 38 -1.79 -5.07 6.09
CA ASP A 38 -1.49 -3.89 6.88
C ASP A 38 -0.15 -4.10 7.60
N ALA A 39 0.90 -3.42 7.14
CA ALA A 39 2.24 -3.51 7.68
C ALA A 39 2.66 -2.23 8.44
N ASP A 40 1.69 -1.43 8.89
CA ASP A 40 1.90 -0.29 9.77
C ASP A 40 1.39 -0.62 11.17
N PRO A 41 2.22 -0.53 12.23
CA PRO A 41 1.77 -0.78 13.62
C PRO A 41 0.58 0.06 14.08
N GLN A 42 0.27 1.15 13.38
CA GLN A 42 -0.89 1.99 13.68
C GLN A 42 -2.22 1.35 13.24
N ALA A 43 -2.18 0.27 12.45
CA ALA A 43 -3.34 -0.49 11.96
C ALA A 43 -4.44 0.38 11.30
N ASN A 44 -4.01 1.43 10.59
CA ASN A 44 -4.94 2.37 9.98
C ASN A 44 -5.65 1.77 8.75
N ALA A 45 -5.00 0.87 7.99
CA ALA A 45 -5.65 0.19 6.88
C ALA A 45 -6.70 -0.81 7.41
N SER A 46 -6.38 -1.51 8.50
CA SER A 46 -7.28 -2.44 9.17
C SER A 46 -8.54 -1.73 9.66
N SER A 47 -8.37 -0.65 10.45
CA SER A 47 -9.49 0.15 10.94
C SER A 47 -10.33 0.76 9.81
N GLY A 48 -9.66 1.22 8.73
CA GLY A 48 -10.33 1.83 7.58
C GLY A 48 -11.08 0.84 6.68
N LEU A 49 -10.87 -0.46 6.88
CA LEU A 49 -11.63 -1.56 6.25
C LEU A 49 -12.56 -2.28 7.24
N GLY A 50 -12.84 -1.67 8.40
CA GLY A 50 -13.86 -2.14 9.34
C GLY A 50 -13.38 -3.19 10.34
N VAL A 51 -12.09 -3.54 10.38
CA VAL A 51 -11.58 -4.50 11.36
C VAL A 51 -11.54 -3.88 12.75
N ASN A 52 -12.14 -4.55 13.72
CA ASN A 52 -12.02 -4.17 15.13
C ASN A 52 -10.67 -4.66 15.69
N ILE A 53 -9.69 -3.76 15.75
CA ILE A 53 -8.32 -4.09 16.16
C ILE A 53 -8.24 -4.72 17.56
N LYS A 54 -9.20 -4.43 18.44
CA LYS A 54 -9.24 -4.99 19.81
C LYS A 54 -9.64 -6.47 19.84
N GLU A 55 -10.23 -6.97 18.77
CA GLU A 55 -10.70 -8.35 18.64
C GLU A 55 -9.82 -9.18 17.71
N VAL A 56 -8.71 -8.59 17.25
CA VAL A 56 -7.72 -9.29 16.39
C VAL A 56 -6.94 -10.28 17.25
N GLU A 57 -7.11 -11.58 16.97
CA GLU A 57 -6.40 -12.67 17.66
C GLU A 57 -5.11 -13.05 16.93
N CYS A 58 -5.10 -12.94 15.59
CA CYS A 58 -3.93 -13.21 14.75
C CYS A 58 -3.77 -12.07 13.73
N SER A 59 -2.57 -11.52 13.65
CA SER A 59 -2.21 -10.40 12.79
C SER A 59 -0.97 -10.73 11.95
N ILE A 60 -0.51 -9.81 11.14
CA ILE A 60 0.76 -9.96 10.42
C ILE A 60 1.95 -10.14 11.38
N TYR A 61 1.86 -9.66 12.63
CA TYR A 61 2.89 -9.86 13.63
C TYR A 61 3.07 -11.35 13.95
N GLU A 62 1.99 -12.08 14.24
CA GLU A 62 2.05 -13.53 14.52
C GLU A 62 2.59 -14.32 13.33
N CYS A 63 2.24 -13.92 12.10
CA CYS A 63 2.75 -14.56 10.90
C CYS A 63 4.27 -14.34 10.71
N ILE A 64 4.79 -13.17 11.10
CA ILE A 64 6.21 -12.82 10.94
C ILE A 64 7.07 -13.40 12.05
N ILE A 65 6.60 -13.36 13.31
CA ILE A 65 7.39 -13.68 14.50
C ILE A 65 7.11 -15.09 15.02
N ASN A 66 5.83 -15.46 15.06
CA ASN A 66 5.38 -16.73 15.67
C ASN A 66 5.12 -17.83 14.64
N GLU A 67 5.45 -17.61 13.36
CA GLU A 67 5.27 -18.56 12.26
C GLU A 67 3.82 -19.06 12.10
N ALA A 68 2.82 -18.25 12.51
CA ALA A 68 1.41 -18.56 12.31
C ALA A 68 1.08 -18.66 10.81
N ASP A 69 0.17 -19.56 10.43
CA ASP A 69 -0.30 -19.63 9.05
C ASP A 69 -1.05 -18.32 8.72
N ILE A 70 -0.66 -17.67 7.64
CA ILE A 70 -1.28 -16.42 7.21
C ILE A 70 -2.80 -16.54 7.02
N ARG A 71 -3.31 -17.74 6.71
CA ARG A 71 -4.75 -17.99 6.57
C ARG A 71 -5.51 -17.76 7.87
N GLU A 72 -4.87 -17.95 9.02
CA GLU A 72 -5.47 -17.69 10.33
C GLU A 72 -5.59 -16.18 10.63
N ALA A 73 -4.78 -15.36 9.95
CA ALA A 73 -4.76 -13.90 10.10
C ALA A 73 -5.64 -13.17 9.08
N ILE A 74 -6.34 -13.89 8.18
CA ILE A 74 -7.19 -13.27 7.16
C ILE A 74 -8.56 -12.92 7.76
N TYR A 75 -8.94 -11.67 7.65
CA TYR A 75 -10.25 -11.13 7.96
C TYR A 75 -10.99 -10.76 6.68
N THR A 76 -12.16 -11.33 6.48
CA THR A 76 -13.05 -10.98 5.37
C THR A 76 -13.72 -9.63 5.67
N THR A 77 -13.67 -8.71 4.72
CA THR A 77 -14.33 -7.41 4.82
C THR A 77 -15.78 -7.48 4.33
N ASP A 78 -16.56 -6.41 4.55
CA ASP A 78 -17.92 -6.28 3.99
C ASP A 78 -17.94 -6.05 2.46
N ILE A 79 -16.78 -6.16 1.79
CA ILE A 79 -16.63 -5.96 0.35
C ILE A 79 -16.31 -7.29 -0.31
N ASP A 80 -17.19 -7.76 -1.17
CA ASP A 80 -16.98 -9.00 -1.92
C ASP A 80 -15.63 -8.98 -2.68
N GLY A 81 -14.82 -10.01 -2.43
CA GLY A 81 -13.51 -10.16 -3.06
C GLY A 81 -12.39 -9.35 -2.41
N LEU A 82 -12.62 -8.72 -1.26
CA LEU A 82 -11.60 -8.00 -0.49
C LEU A 82 -11.43 -8.58 0.90
N ASP A 83 -10.23 -9.08 1.16
CA ASP A 83 -9.80 -9.56 2.48
C ASP A 83 -8.62 -8.73 2.99
N ILE A 84 -8.35 -8.81 4.30
CA ILE A 84 -7.23 -8.12 4.93
C ILE A 84 -6.56 -8.99 5.98
N VAL A 85 -5.23 -8.95 6.02
CA VAL A 85 -4.41 -9.35 7.18
C VAL A 85 -4.14 -8.08 7.98
N SER A 86 -4.68 -8.06 9.20
CA SER A 86 -4.59 -6.90 10.09
C SER A 86 -3.18 -6.69 10.62
N SER A 87 -2.88 -5.44 11.00
CA SER A 87 -1.74 -5.11 11.84
C SER A 87 -2.13 -5.09 13.32
N HIS A 88 -1.12 -5.11 14.19
CA HIS A 88 -1.24 -4.90 15.63
C HIS A 88 -0.09 -4.04 16.13
N ILE A 89 -0.27 -3.39 17.30
CA ILE A 89 0.77 -2.54 17.91
C ILE A 89 2.06 -3.30 18.21
N ASP A 90 1.98 -4.60 18.47
CA ASP A 90 3.13 -5.47 18.73
C ASP A 90 4.10 -5.53 17.55
N LEU A 91 3.66 -5.17 16.34
CA LEU A 91 4.52 -5.05 15.17
C LEU A 91 5.68 -4.03 15.38
N VAL A 92 5.55 -3.11 16.36
CA VAL A 92 6.65 -2.23 16.77
C VAL A 92 7.82 -3.05 17.33
N GLY A 93 7.53 -4.11 18.09
CA GLY A 93 8.55 -5.02 18.65
C GLY A 93 9.17 -5.93 17.62
N ALA A 94 8.44 -6.26 16.56
CA ALA A 94 8.85 -7.22 15.53
C ALA A 94 10.21 -6.86 14.90
N GLU A 95 10.51 -5.59 14.66
CA GLU A 95 11.79 -5.17 14.09
C GLU A 95 12.98 -5.56 14.98
N ILE A 96 12.81 -5.55 16.30
CA ILE A 96 13.84 -5.96 17.27
C ILE A 96 13.93 -7.49 17.30
N GLU A 97 12.81 -8.18 17.35
CA GLU A 97 12.75 -9.63 17.43
C GLU A 97 13.32 -10.29 16.17
N MET A 98 13.04 -9.73 15.01
CA MET A 98 13.60 -10.19 13.73
C MET A 98 15.12 -10.07 13.62
N LEU A 99 15.80 -9.26 14.45
CA LEU A 99 17.25 -9.05 14.33
C LEU A 99 18.06 -10.34 14.44
N ASN A 100 17.55 -11.33 15.17
CA ASN A 100 18.21 -12.61 15.40
C ASN A 100 17.70 -13.74 14.47
N LEU A 101 16.75 -13.45 13.59
CA LEU A 101 16.21 -14.46 12.67
C LEU A 101 17.06 -14.58 11.40
N GLU A 102 17.21 -15.82 10.91
CA GLU A 102 17.83 -16.08 9.62
C GLU A 102 16.96 -15.54 8.47
N ASP A 103 17.60 -15.01 7.44
CA ASP A 103 16.88 -14.45 6.27
C ASP A 103 15.80 -13.43 6.64
N ARG A 104 16.00 -12.68 7.72
CA ARG A 104 15.02 -11.75 8.31
C ARG A 104 14.42 -10.75 7.32
N GLU A 105 15.13 -10.42 6.24
CA GLU A 105 14.64 -9.52 5.19
C GLU A 105 13.68 -10.20 4.21
N LYS A 106 13.49 -11.52 4.29
CA LYS A 106 12.68 -12.34 3.37
C LYS A 106 11.48 -13.02 4.04
N ILE A 107 11.23 -12.77 5.32
CA ILE A 107 10.19 -13.46 6.09
C ILE A 107 8.83 -13.19 5.46
N MET A 108 8.47 -11.93 5.21
CA MET A 108 7.18 -11.58 4.59
C MET A 108 7.02 -12.22 3.20
N LYS A 109 8.09 -12.36 2.43
CA LYS A 109 8.05 -13.07 1.15
C LYS A 109 7.66 -14.53 1.32
N LYS A 110 8.18 -15.21 2.35
CA LYS A 110 7.83 -16.61 2.69
C LYS A 110 6.36 -16.68 3.16
N VAL A 111 5.94 -15.78 4.03
CA VAL A 111 4.58 -15.68 4.55
C VAL A 111 3.54 -15.47 3.44
N LEU A 112 3.82 -14.60 2.47
CA LEU A 112 2.88 -14.28 1.39
C LEU A 112 2.89 -15.27 0.22
N ALA A 113 3.90 -16.15 0.13
CA ALA A 113 4.04 -17.07 -0.99
C ALA A 113 2.80 -17.94 -1.25
N PRO A 114 2.12 -18.53 -0.24
CA PRO A 114 0.91 -19.33 -0.45
C PRO A 114 -0.27 -18.53 -1.02
N MET A 115 -0.36 -17.23 -0.74
CA MET A 115 -1.49 -16.38 -1.12
C MET A 115 -1.46 -15.95 -2.59
N ARG A 116 -0.32 -16.09 -3.27
CA ARG A 116 -0.16 -15.62 -4.65
C ARG A 116 -1.07 -16.29 -5.68
N ASP A 117 -1.52 -17.49 -5.41
CA ASP A 117 -2.42 -18.21 -6.31
C ASP A 117 -3.91 -18.07 -5.92
N GLU A 118 -4.18 -17.49 -4.74
CA GLU A 118 -5.52 -17.31 -4.21
C GLU A 118 -6.11 -15.93 -4.55
N TYR A 119 -5.24 -14.92 -4.75
CA TYR A 119 -5.62 -13.53 -5.02
C TYR A 119 -5.04 -13.02 -6.34
N ASP A 120 -5.78 -12.12 -7.02
CA ASP A 120 -5.28 -11.41 -8.20
C ASP A 120 -4.26 -10.33 -7.83
N TYR A 121 -4.50 -9.64 -6.71
CA TYR A 121 -3.64 -8.59 -6.16
C TYR A 121 -3.46 -8.75 -4.66
N ILE A 122 -2.22 -8.55 -4.19
CA ILE A 122 -1.89 -8.41 -2.78
C ILE A 122 -1.29 -7.02 -2.61
N LEU A 123 -1.94 -6.15 -1.82
CA LEU A 123 -1.49 -4.79 -1.56
C LEU A 123 -0.89 -4.72 -0.16
N ILE A 124 0.35 -4.23 -0.03
CA ILE A 124 1.01 -4.08 1.27
C ILE A 124 1.03 -2.59 1.64
N ASP A 125 0.31 -2.21 2.70
CA ASP A 125 0.37 -0.86 3.26
C ASP A 125 1.59 -0.71 4.16
N CYS A 126 2.59 0.04 3.72
CA CYS A 126 3.84 0.21 4.46
C CYS A 126 3.77 1.40 5.40
N SER A 127 4.38 1.26 6.59
CA SER A 127 4.64 2.38 7.50
C SER A 127 5.53 3.45 6.85
N PRO A 128 5.57 4.67 7.38
CA PRO A 128 6.46 5.72 6.86
C PRO A 128 7.94 5.49 7.17
N SER A 129 8.28 4.49 7.99
CA SER A 129 9.66 4.11 8.26
C SER A 129 10.26 3.31 7.09
N LEU A 130 11.57 3.37 6.93
CA LEU A 130 12.33 2.46 6.06
C LEU A 130 13.00 1.37 6.91
N GLY A 131 12.32 0.91 7.96
CA GLY A 131 12.76 -0.16 8.85
C GLY A 131 12.65 -1.56 8.23
N LEU A 132 12.91 -2.56 9.05
CA LEU A 132 12.99 -3.97 8.60
C LEU A 132 11.66 -4.48 8.05
N ILE A 133 10.52 -4.03 8.57
CA ILE A 133 9.19 -4.39 8.04
C ILE A 133 9.00 -3.86 6.61
N THR A 134 9.35 -2.59 6.36
CA THR A 134 9.28 -2.02 5.00
C THR A 134 10.25 -2.71 4.04
N ILE A 135 11.46 -3.08 4.50
CA ILE A 135 12.41 -3.87 3.70
C ILE A 135 11.79 -5.23 3.34
N ASN A 136 11.13 -5.90 4.28
CA ASN A 136 10.40 -7.14 4.05
C ASN A 136 9.27 -6.98 3.02
N ALA A 137 8.47 -5.93 3.14
CA ALA A 137 7.40 -5.62 2.20
C ALA A 137 7.94 -5.44 0.77
N LEU A 138 9.00 -4.64 0.59
CA LEU A 138 9.65 -4.43 -0.71
C LEU A 138 10.38 -5.67 -1.23
N THR A 139 10.86 -6.54 -0.35
CA THR A 139 11.49 -7.82 -0.72
C THR A 139 10.45 -8.84 -1.20
N ALA A 140 9.24 -8.79 -0.66
CA ALA A 140 8.12 -9.65 -1.05
C ALA A 140 7.41 -9.16 -2.33
N ALA A 141 7.40 -7.84 -2.56
CA ALA A 141 6.64 -7.22 -3.64
C ALA A 141 7.24 -7.46 -5.04
N ASP A 142 6.36 -7.54 -6.05
CA ASP A 142 6.74 -7.51 -7.47
C ASP A 142 6.98 -6.06 -7.90
N SER A 143 6.21 -5.12 -7.34
CA SER A 143 6.35 -3.70 -7.66
C SER A 143 5.94 -2.79 -6.50
N VAL A 144 6.28 -1.51 -6.61
CA VAL A 144 5.97 -0.50 -5.60
C VAL A 144 5.26 0.70 -6.21
N ILE A 145 4.11 1.07 -5.64
CA ILE A 145 3.45 2.36 -5.87
C ILE A 145 4.03 3.36 -4.87
N ILE A 146 4.40 4.53 -5.37
CA ILE A 146 4.98 5.61 -4.58
C ILE A 146 4.00 6.79 -4.56
N PRO A 147 3.13 6.91 -3.54
CA PRO A 147 2.27 8.08 -3.38
C PRO A 147 3.11 9.32 -3.11
N VAL A 148 2.84 10.39 -3.84
CA VAL A 148 3.57 11.66 -3.80
C VAL A 148 2.58 12.80 -3.54
N GLN A 149 2.62 13.34 -2.34
CA GLN A 149 1.88 14.56 -2.03
C GLN A 149 2.53 15.76 -2.72
N CYS A 150 1.73 16.60 -3.40
CA CYS A 150 2.21 17.75 -4.16
C CYS A 150 2.61 18.92 -3.26
N GLU A 151 3.69 18.74 -2.47
CA GLU A 151 4.26 19.72 -1.53
C GLU A 151 5.77 19.86 -1.72
N TYR A 152 6.36 20.94 -1.17
CA TYR A 152 7.75 21.35 -1.39
C TYR A 152 8.80 20.25 -1.18
N PHE A 153 8.66 19.42 -0.14
CA PHE A 153 9.64 18.35 0.14
C PHE A 153 9.34 17.01 -0.57
N ALA A 154 8.46 16.99 -1.56
CA ALA A 154 8.07 15.75 -2.24
C ALA A 154 9.26 15.01 -2.86
N LEU A 155 10.12 15.71 -3.59
CA LEU A 155 11.24 15.12 -4.32
C LEU A 155 12.36 14.60 -3.42
N GLU A 156 12.60 15.23 -2.26
CA GLU A 156 13.60 14.74 -1.30
C GLU A 156 13.20 13.37 -0.74
N GLY A 157 11.93 13.20 -0.35
CA GLY A 157 11.41 11.92 0.13
C GLY A 157 11.50 10.80 -0.92
N ILE A 158 11.22 11.13 -2.19
CA ILE A 158 11.34 10.20 -3.31
C ILE A 158 12.79 9.73 -3.47
N SER A 159 13.77 10.63 -3.44
CA SER A 159 15.19 10.30 -3.64
C SER A 159 15.70 9.28 -2.61
N LYS A 160 15.33 9.44 -1.34
CA LYS A 160 15.71 8.50 -0.27
C LYS A 160 15.09 7.12 -0.48
N LEU A 161 13.81 7.07 -0.83
CA LEU A 161 13.13 5.81 -1.12
C LEU A 161 13.73 5.11 -2.37
N LEU A 162 14.03 5.84 -3.43
CA LEU A 162 14.65 5.28 -4.63
C LEU A 162 16.03 4.65 -4.34
N ASN A 163 16.82 5.26 -3.47
CA ASN A 163 18.08 4.65 -3.01
C ASN A 163 17.84 3.34 -2.27
N THR A 164 16.84 3.28 -1.39
CA THR A 164 16.46 2.04 -0.69
C THR A 164 16.00 0.98 -1.68
N ILE A 165 15.13 1.31 -2.63
CA ILE A 165 14.68 0.39 -3.69
C ILE A 165 15.89 -0.15 -4.48
N LYS A 166 16.85 0.72 -4.84
CA LYS A 166 18.07 0.29 -5.55
C LYS A 166 18.89 -0.72 -4.75
N ILE A 167 19.02 -0.52 -3.44
CA ILE A 167 19.73 -1.46 -2.55
C ILE A 167 18.98 -2.80 -2.49
N ILE A 168 17.65 -2.76 -2.33
CA ILE A 168 16.81 -3.97 -2.29
C ILE A 168 16.91 -4.73 -3.61
N LYS A 169 16.78 -4.05 -4.75
CA LYS A 169 16.96 -4.68 -6.08
C LYS A 169 18.32 -5.36 -6.23
N SER A 170 19.38 -4.74 -5.73
CA SER A 170 20.72 -5.29 -5.91
C SER A 170 21.03 -6.48 -4.99
N LYS A 171 20.37 -6.61 -3.83
CA LYS A 171 20.75 -7.57 -2.79
C LYS A 171 19.68 -8.59 -2.43
N LEU A 172 18.39 -8.23 -2.50
CA LEU A 172 17.30 -8.99 -1.92
C LEU A 172 16.24 -9.41 -2.95
N ASN A 173 15.82 -8.47 -3.82
CA ASN A 173 14.75 -8.68 -4.79
C ASN A 173 15.07 -8.04 -6.15
N PRO A 174 15.85 -8.72 -7.02
CA PRO A 174 16.23 -8.17 -8.34
C PRO A 174 15.03 -7.88 -9.26
N SER A 175 13.89 -8.53 -9.04
CA SER A 175 12.68 -8.38 -9.84
C SER A 175 11.79 -7.22 -9.40
N LEU A 176 12.08 -6.55 -8.27
CA LEU A 176 11.27 -5.43 -7.80
C LEU A 176 11.24 -4.30 -8.82
N GLU A 177 10.06 -3.88 -9.24
CA GLU A 177 9.87 -2.78 -10.19
C GLU A 177 9.15 -1.58 -9.52
N ILE A 178 9.24 -0.40 -10.13
CA ILE A 178 8.40 0.73 -9.76
C ILE A 178 7.12 0.64 -10.58
N GLU A 179 5.97 0.38 -9.90
CA GLU A 179 4.65 0.37 -10.54
C GLU A 179 4.28 1.76 -11.05
N GLY A 180 4.57 2.76 -10.24
CA GLY A 180 4.40 4.15 -10.62
C GLY A 180 4.41 5.13 -9.46
N PHE A 181 4.55 6.41 -9.82
CA PHE A 181 4.40 7.54 -8.92
C PHE A 181 2.96 8.03 -8.99
N LEU A 182 2.25 8.02 -7.87
CA LEU A 182 0.87 8.47 -7.77
C LEU A 182 0.83 9.84 -7.09
N LEU A 183 0.41 10.87 -7.83
CA LEU A 183 0.20 12.19 -7.25
C LEU A 183 -1.07 12.20 -6.40
N THR A 184 -0.94 12.61 -5.16
CA THR A 184 -2.01 12.58 -4.15
C THR A 184 -2.29 13.98 -3.61
N MET A 185 -3.50 14.16 -3.07
CA MET A 185 -3.96 15.44 -2.49
C MET A 185 -3.73 16.63 -3.43
N PHE A 186 -3.83 16.38 -4.72
CA PHE A 186 -3.59 17.38 -5.74
C PHE A 186 -4.71 18.44 -5.73
N ASP A 187 -4.32 19.70 -5.80
CA ASP A 187 -5.24 20.83 -5.99
C ASP A 187 -4.72 21.69 -7.14
N SER A 188 -5.41 21.62 -8.28
CA SER A 188 -5.02 22.33 -9.51
C SER A 188 -5.00 23.87 -9.38
N ARG A 189 -5.67 24.42 -8.36
CA ARG A 189 -5.70 25.87 -8.07
C ARG A 189 -4.38 26.35 -7.45
N LEU A 190 -3.58 25.42 -6.89
CA LEU A 190 -2.33 25.76 -6.24
C LEU A 190 -1.16 25.72 -7.24
N ARG A 191 -0.49 26.86 -7.40
CA ARG A 191 0.69 26.96 -8.28
C ARG A 191 1.79 25.94 -7.92
N LEU A 192 2.03 25.77 -6.61
CA LEU A 192 3.03 24.81 -6.14
C LEU A 192 2.68 23.37 -6.54
N ALA A 193 1.41 22.96 -6.43
CA ALA A 193 1.00 21.62 -6.82
C ALA A 193 1.25 21.36 -8.31
N ASN A 194 0.96 22.34 -9.17
CA ASN A 194 1.23 22.23 -10.61
C ASN A 194 2.74 22.18 -10.89
N GLN A 195 3.56 22.97 -10.19
CA GLN A 195 5.02 22.91 -10.34
C GLN A 195 5.60 21.54 -9.95
N ILE A 196 5.14 20.96 -8.83
CA ILE A 196 5.57 19.62 -8.40
C ILE A 196 5.08 18.56 -9.40
N TYR A 197 3.86 18.66 -9.90
CA TYR A 197 3.35 17.76 -10.95
C TYR A 197 4.29 17.78 -12.17
N ASP A 198 4.60 18.96 -12.71
CA ASP A 198 5.46 19.10 -13.88
C ASP A 198 6.87 18.55 -13.63
N GLU A 199 7.40 18.76 -12.44
CA GLU A 199 8.73 18.29 -12.05
C GLU A 199 8.78 16.77 -11.91
N VAL A 200 7.81 16.15 -11.22
CA VAL A 200 7.68 14.70 -11.12
C VAL A 200 7.50 14.08 -12.51
N LYS A 201 6.64 14.68 -13.34
CA LYS A 201 6.41 14.23 -14.71
C LYS A 201 7.68 14.31 -15.58
N ARG A 202 8.47 15.38 -15.43
CA ARG A 202 9.73 15.56 -16.16
C ARG A 202 10.78 14.52 -15.78
N HIS A 203 10.87 14.17 -14.48
CA HIS A 203 11.88 13.24 -14.00
C HIS A 203 11.52 11.77 -14.21
N PHE A 204 10.23 11.41 -14.08
CA PHE A 204 9.78 10.01 -14.05
C PHE A 204 8.92 9.59 -15.25
N GLN A 205 8.51 10.54 -16.09
CA GLN A 205 7.85 10.30 -17.38
C GLN A 205 6.71 9.26 -17.32
N GLU A 206 6.89 8.13 -18.01
CA GLU A 206 5.88 7.06 -18.11
C GLU A 206 5.63 6.31 -16.78
N LEU A 207 6.54 6.45 -15.81
CA LEU A 207 6.32 5.90 -14.48
C LEU A 207 5.32 6.72 -13.64
N VAL A 208 4.93 7.92 -14.07
CA VAL A 208 3.88 8.68 -13.39
C VAL A 208 2.53 8.18 -13.86
N PHE A 209 1.65 7.81 -12.91
CA PHE A 209 0.28 7.45 -13.25
C PHE A 209 -0.41 8.61 -13.99
N LYS A 210 -1.27 8.26 -14.95
CA LYS A 210 -2.14 9.25 -15.61
C LYS A 210 -3.21 9.74 -14.64
N THR A 211 -3.65 8.85 -13.77
CA THR A 211 -4.59 9.12 -12.70
C THR A 211 -3.93 9.95 -11.60
N ILE A 212 -4.61 10.99 -11.15
CA ILE A 212 -4.21 11.86 -10.04
C ILE A 212 -5.29 11.81 -8.97
N VAL A 213 -4.90 11.59 -7.73
CA VAL A 213 -5.83 11.63 -6.59
C VAL A 213 -5.93 13.07 -6.09
N GLN A 214 -7.08 13.68 -6.33
CA GLN A 214 -7.35 15.04 -5.90
C GLN A 214 -7.61 15.09 -4.38
N ARG A 215 -7.36 16.26 -3.77
CA ARG A 215 -7.75 16.51 -2.39
C ARG A 215 -9.27 16.40 -2.28
N ASN A 216 -9.75 15.49 -1.43
CA ASN A 216 -11.17 15.21 -1.26
C ASN A 216 -11.48 14.86 0.20
N VAL A 217 -12.46 15.54 0.79
CA VAL A 217 -12.82 15.36 2.19
C VAL A 217 -13.40 13.97 2.47
N LYS A 218 -14.07 13.35 1.49
CA LYS A 218 -14.65 12.01 1.63
C LYS A 218 -13.61 10.91 1.88
N LEU A 219 -12.40 11.08 1.35
CA LEU A 219 -11.27 10.20 1.64
C LEU A 219 -10.80 10.29 3.11
N SER A 220 -11.07 11.39 3.79
CA SER A 220 -10.73 11.58 5.20
C SER A 220 -11.88 11.19 6.13
N GLU A 221 -13.13 11.33 5.68
CA GLU A 221 -14.33 10.97 6.46
C GLU A 221 -14.57 9.45 6.48
N ALA A 222 -14.48 8.80 5.33
CA ALA A 222 -14.83 7.39 5.16
C ALA A 222 -14.12 6.43 6.16
N PRO A 223 -12.82 6.57 6.47
CA PRO A 223 -12.15 5.70 7.45
C PRO A 223 -12.73 5.79 8.87
N SER A 224 -13.34 6.92 9.25
CA SER A 224 -14.00 7.04 10.56
C SER A 224 -15.25 6.18 10.69
N HIS A 225 -15.77 5.69 9.57
CA HIS A 225 -16.88 4.74 9.48
C HIS A 225 -16.41 3.31 9.18
N GLY A 226 -15.10 3.06 9.10
CA GLY A 226 -14.54 1.75 8.78
C GLY A 226 -14.81 1.27 7.35
N ILE A 227 -15.08 2.18 6.42
CA ILE A 227 -15.41 1.85 5.02
C ILE A 227 -14.59 2.69 4.04
N PRO A 228 -14.28 2.17 2.83
CA PRO A 228 -13.62 2.95 1.78
C PRO A 228 -14.56 3.98 1.16
N ALA A 229 -13.97 5.00 0.53
CA ALA A 229 -14.74 6.11 -0.04
C ALA A 229 -15.76 5.69 -1.11
N ILE A 230 -15.53 4.60 -1.83
CA ILE A 230 -16.47 4.08 -2.84
C ILE A 230 -17.79 3.59 -2.21
N LEU A 231 -17.74 3.07 -0.98
CA LEU A 231 -18.95 2.71 -0.22
C LEU A 231 -19.52 3.89 0.54
N TYR A 232 -18.69 4.83 0.97
CA TYR A 232 -19.12 6.01 1.71
C TYR A 232 -19.83 7.04 0.81
N ASP A 233 -19.25 7.33 -0.37
CA ASP A 233 -19.76 8.25 -1.38
C ASP A 233 -19.13 7.93 -2.74
N ALA A 234 -19.77 7.02 -3.50
CA ALA A 234 -19.30 6.55 -4.80
C ALA A 234 -19.16 7.68 -5.85
N ASP A 235 -19.95 8.74 -5.70
CA ASP A 235 -19.93 9.88 -6.61
C ASP A 235 -18.82 10.87 -6.30
N SER A 236 -18.18 10.75 -5.15
CA SER A 236 -17.08 11.64 -4.77
C SER A 236 -15.91 11.56 -5.75
N THR A 237 -15.20 12.68 -5.90
CA THR A 237 -14.00 12.73 -6.73
C THR A 237 -12.93 11.74 -6.23
N GLY A 238 -12.82 11.55 -4.92
CA GLY A 238 -11.88 10.61 -4.31
C GLY A 238 -12.15 9.17 -4.72
N ALA A 239 -13.42 8.72 -4.68
CA ALA A 239 -13.82 7.38 -5.11
C ALA A 239 -13.57 7.19 -6.61
N LYS A 240 -13.98 8.13 -7.45
CA LYS A 240 -13.77 8.09 -8.91
C LYS A 240 -12.30 8.07 -9.29
N ASN A 241 -11.44 8.80 -8.59
CA ASN A 241 -9.99 8.77 -8.83
C ASN A 241 -9.40 7.39 -8.54
N HIS A 242 -9.78 6.74 -7.42
CA HIS A 242 -9.25 5.42 -7.09
C HIS A 242 -9.80 4.32 -8.02
N LEU A 243 -11.04 4.43 -8.48
CA LEU A 243 -11.59 3.53 -9.49
C LEU A 243 -10.82 3.66 -10.82
N ALA A 244 -10.51 4.90 -11.25
CA ALA A 244 -9.69 5.15 -12.43
C ALA A 244 -8.25 4.60 -12.26
N LEU A 245 -7.66 4.73 -11.06
CA LEU A 245 -6.35 4.17 -10.73
C LEU A 245 -6.38 2.64 -10.84
N ALA A 246 -7.41 1.98 -10.30
CA ALA A 246 -7.57 0.53 -10.40
C ALA A 246 -7.65 0.07 -11.87
N GLN A 247 -8.42 0.75 -12.71
CA GLN A 247 -8.50 0.48 -14.15
C GLN A 247 -7.15 0.68 -14.86
N GLU A 248 -6.40 1.73 -14.50
CA GLU A 248 -5.07 1.98 -15.04
C GLU A 248 -4.09 0.87 -14.65
N ILE A 249 -4.08 0.42 -13.39
CA ILE A 249 -3.25 -0.68 -12.91
C ILE A 249 -3.59 -1.99 -13.62
N ILE A 250 -4.87 -2.35 -13.71
CA ILE A 250 -5.31 -3.54 -14.45
C ILE A 250 -4.83 -3.50 -15.90
N THR A 251 -4.93 -2.34 -16.54
CA THR A 251 -4.52 -2.17 -17.94
C THR A 251 -3.00 -2.30 -18.12
N ARG A 252 -2.20 -1.71 -17.22
CA ARG A 252 -0.73 -1.82 -17.24
C ARG A 252 -0.26 -3.26 -17.01
N ASN A 253 -1.02 -4.04 -16.24
CA ASN A 253 -0.67 -5.41 -15.85
C ASN A 253 -1.30 -6.51 -16.73
N ARG A 254 -2.07 -6.17 -17.74
CA ARG A 254 -2.58 -7.09 -18.78
C ARG A 254 -1.51 -7.39 -19.83
N LYS A 255 -0.38 -7.99 -19.42
CA LYS A 255 0.61 -8.52 -20.37
C LYS A 255 0.58 -10.02 -20.41
#